data_be77dbae58eb5b392ec87a69dae0ae28
#
_entry.id   be77dbae58eb5b392ec87a69dae0ae28
#
_cell.length_a   1.000
_cell.length_b   1.000
_cell.length_c   1.000
_cell.angle_alpha   90.00
_cell.angle_beta   90.00
_cell.angle_gamma   90.00
#
_symmetry.space_group_name_H-M   'P 1'
#
loop_
_entity.id
_entity.type
_entity.pdbx_description
1 polymer ?
#
loop_
_entity_poly.entity_id
_entity_poly.type
_entity_poly.pdbx_seq_one_letter_code
_entity_poly.pdbx_strand_id
1 'polypeptide(L)'
;QLEFDVLNWTLAKTIVKMKTILVIVLIFIGGIQAFGQGIEFFKGDYNAALEKAKQEGKMLFVDFYVDWCGPCKRLAKDVFTLEAVGNYFNEKFVSIQIDAENPANRQVVEQNKVRSYPTLAFFDADGKLLSRLEGALDGAALIKSAKVVTGEEMSFEEIYTKFKSSKNDLVLMQQLLLGAPTYVSTLENMEQAKWIARIEKIFKDYIDLKMGPELINVDDYRIINTFHHADKPGDKLMEFMNKNMEAYLKLGEGPAYFVMEYNNKIMENMARAGKEEYKKYLERIDGDMKLTYSVVPQKTMSARQRFTYLYDAEYLLFYKKDGEGYVTSMDAYFKELGEDARAVDYGMAAQQVYTATGGKVPESVILKTKEWTVKALQYTDISLMDKINFLAMLGDTNKVLKEYVEAKKCYNQAFMESMQMEQEMTKAMIQMRIKQKLAALDLIK
;
A
#
# COMPACT_ATOMS: atom_id res chain seq x y z
N GLN A 1 -18.98 71.79 -46.41
CA GLN A 1 -17.73 71.58 -45.61
C GLN A 1 -18.02 70.86 -44.25
N LEU A 2 -19.12 71.20 -43.58
CA LEU A 2 -19.53 70.61 -42.31
C LEU A 2 -19.93 69.13 -42.44
N GLU A 3 -20.54 68.67 -43.53
CA GLU A 3 -20.90 67.27 -43.73
C GLU A 3 -19.68 66.38 -44.00
N PHE A 4 -18.66 66.91 -44.65
CA PHE A 4 -17.40 66.16 -44.91
C PHE A 4 -16.55 65.92 -43.61
N ASP A 5 -16.60 66.89 -42.72
CA ASP A 5 -15.86 66.75 -41.42
C ASP A 5 -16.54 65.78 -40.45
N VAL A 6 -17.86 65.68 -40.43
CA VAL A 6 -18.64 64.71 -39.62
C VAL A 6 -18.45 63.30 -40.15
N LEU A 7 -18.36 63.09 -41.47
CA LEU A 7 -18.12 61.76 -42.07
C LEU A 7 -16.71 61.25 -41.76
N ASN A 8 -15.72 62.12 -41.88
CA ASN A 8 -14.32 61.74 -41.49
C ASN A 8 -14.16 61.51 -40.01
N TRP A 9 -14.84 62.20 -39.11
CA TRP A 9 -14.81 62.01 -37.69
C TRP A 9 -15.47 60.68 -37.26
N THR A 10 -16.59 60.29 -37.90
CA THR A 10 -17.28 58.99 -37.69
C THR A 10 -16.45 57.84 -38.22
N LEU A 11 -15.80 57.96 -39.40
CA LEU A 11 -14.91 56.96 -39.94
C LEU A 11 -13.66 56.72 -39.03
N ALA A 12 -13.07 57.85 -38.57
CA ALA A 12 -11.93 57.75 -37.65
C ALA A 12 -12.28 57.06 -36.31
N LYS A 13 -13.43 57.36 -35.73
CA LYS A 13 -13.95 56.66 -34.52
C LYS A 13 -14.22 55.17 -34.75
N THR A 14 -14.72 54.80 -35.92
CA THR A 14 -15.01 53.40 -36.28
C THR A 14 -13.72 52.61 -36.48
N ILE A 15 -12.71 53.23 -37.14
CA ILE A 15 -11.37 52.59 -37.32
C ILE A 15 -10.65 52.42 -35.98
N VAL A 16 -10.75 53.40 -35.07
CA VAL A 16 -10.16 53.27 -33.71
C VAL A 16 -10.86 52.17 -32.92
N LYS A 17 -12.23 52.11 -32.96
CA LYS A 17 -12.98 51.01 -32.32
C LYS A 17 -12.63 49.64 -32.89
N MET A 18 -12.51 49.52 -34.23
CA MET A 18 -12.10 48.25 -34.87
C MET A 18 -10.67 47.87 -34.47
N LYS A 19 -9.71 48.79 -34.42
CA LYS A 19 -8.33 48.50 -33.95
C LYS A 19 -8.32 48.08 -32.48
N THR A 20 -9.11 48.73 -31.62
CA THR A 20 -9.24 48.38 -30.22
C THR A 20 -9.85 47.00 -30.01
N ILE A 21 -10.88 46.64 -30.77
CA ILE A 21 -11.50 45.31 -30.76
C ILE A 21 -10.52 44.26 -31.27
N LEU A 22 -9.75 44.57 -32.34
CA LEU A 22 -8.73 43.64 -32.87
C LEU A 22 -7.60 43.36 -31.87
N VAL A 23 -7.15 44.38 -31.11
CA VAL A 23 -6.15 44.25 -30.06
C VAL A 23 -6.72 43.44 -28.87
N ILE A 24 -7.97 43.65 -28.49
CA ILE A 24 -8.64 42.87 -27.43
C ILE A 24 -8.82 41.41 -27.87
N VAL A 25 -9.20 41.14 -29.12
CA VAL A 25 -9.33 39.80 -29.67
C VAL A 25 -7.96 39.10 -29.76
N LEU A 26 -6.88 39.80 -30.11
CA LEU A 26 -5.52 39.27 -30.12
C LEU A 26 -4.99 38.98 -28.71
N ILE A 27 -5.37 39.77 -27.70
CA ILE A 27 -5.06 39.52 -26.29
C ILE A 27 -5.86 38.30 -25.76
N PHE A 28 -7.13 38.14 -26.21
CA PHE A 28 -7.94 36.97 -25.83
C PHE A 28 -7.51 35.69 -26.53
N ILE A 29 -6.94 35.72 -27.74
CA ILE A 29 -6.42 34.56 -28.44
C ILE A 29 -5.03 34.15 -27.90
N GLY A 30 -4.24 35.10 -27.34
CA GLY A 30 -2.99 34.81 -26.63
C GLY A 30 -3.16 34.24 -25.22
N GLY A 31 -4.38 34.19 -24.68
CA GLY A 31 -4.70 33.75 -23.32
C GLY A 31 -5.45 32.43 -23.23
N ILE A 32 -5.48 31.59 -24.26
CA ILE A 32 -5.85 30.19 -24.11
C ILE A 32 -4.66 29.51 -23.48
N GLN A 33 -4.51 29.64 -22.15
CA GLN A 33 -3.75 28.67 -21.38
C GLN A 33 -4.40 27.33 -21.66
N ALA A 34 -3.68 26.45 -22.37
CA ALA A 34 -4.05 25.07 -22.51
C ALA A 34 -4.24 24.53 -21.07
N PHE A 35 -5.48 24.32 -20.66
CA PHE A 35 -5.81 23.62 -19.43
C PHE A 35 -5.08 22.28 -19.47
N GLY A 36 -4.34 22.02 -18.43
CA GLY A 36 -3.34 21.02 -18.29
C GLY A 36 -3.70 19.67 -18.89
N GLN A 37 -3.15 19.41 -20.03
CA GLN A 37 -2.95 18.06 -20.52
C GLN A 37 -1.81 17.47 -19.68
N GLY A 38 -1.90 16.17 -19.36
CA GLY A 38 -0.81 15.46 -18.69
C GLY A 38 0.53 15.58 -19.44
N ILE A 39 1.45 14.66 -19.23
CA ILE A 39 2.75 14.67 -19.93
C ILE A 39 2.54 14.59 -21.45
N GLU A 40 3.15 15.50 -22.19
CA GLU A 40 3.21 15.50 -23.64
C GLU A 40 4.39 14.63 -24.10
N PHE A 41 4.09 13.41 -24.55
CA PHE A 41 5.11 12.49 -25.02
C PHE A 41 5.50 12.77 -26.49
N PHE A 42 6.78 12.97 -26.71
CA PHE A 42 7.37 13.16 -28.03
C PHE A 42 7.15 11.93 -28.92
N LYS A 43 6.77 12.17 -30.17
CA LYS A 43 6.57 11.12 -31.18
C LYS A 43 7.85 10.96 -32.03
N GLY A 44 8.64 9.96 -31.74
CA GLY A 44 9.89 9.70 -32.44
C GLY A 44 10.69 8.61 -31.73
N ASP A 45 11.96 8.49 -32.05
CA ASP A 45 12.89 7.59 -31.38
C ASP A 45 13.68 8.31 -30.26
N TYR A 46 14.46 7.53 -29.52
CA TYR A 46 15.28 8.03 -28.41
C TYR A 46 16.26 9.13 -28.85
N ASN A 47 16.92 8.95 -29.98
CA ASN A 47 17.94 9.91 -30.45
C ASN A 47 17.29 11.22 -30.88
N ALA A 48 16.13 11.17 -31.54
CA ALA A 48 15.37 12.35 -31.91
C ALA A 48 14.83 13.10 -30.70
N ALA A 49 14.40 12.36 -29.66
CA ALA A 49 13.94 12.95 -28.39
C ALA A 49 15.10 13.63 -27.65
N LEU A 50 16.29 13.02 -27.61
CA LEU A 50 17.49 13.58 -27.00
C LEU A 50 17.95 14.84 -27.72
N GLU A 51 17.97 14.82 -29.05
CA GLU A 51 18.33 15.99 -29.87
C GLU A 51 17.35 17.15 -29.63
N LYS A 52 16.04 16.85 -29.54
CA LYS A 52 15.01 17.85 -29.21
C LYS A 52 15.25 18.40 -27.79
N ALA A 53 15.55 17.57 -26.80
CA ALA A 53 15.85 18.01 -25.45
C ALA A 53 17.04 18.98 -25.43
N LYS A 54 18.09 18.66 -26.16
CA LYS A 54 19.27 19.52 -26.34
C LYS A 54 18.93 20.87 -26.98
N GLN A 55 18.11 20.86 -28.05
CA GLN A 55 17.69 22.08 -28.75
C GLN A 55 16.81 22.98 -27.86
N GLU A 56 15.96 22.40 -27.02
CA GLU A 56 15.08 23.15 -26.09
C GLU A 56 15.76 23.50 -24.75
N GLY A 57 16.98 23.06 -24.51
CA GLY A 57 17.68 23.26 -23.23
C GLY A 57 17.01 22.53 -22.07
N LYS A 58 16.29 21.44 -22.35
CA LYS A 58 15.58 20.61 -21.38
C LYS A 58 16.35 19.31 -21.12
N MET A 59 15.98 18.61 -20.04
CA MET A 59 16.39 17.24 -19.79
C MET A 59 15.50 16.26 -20.56
N LEU A 60 15.91 15.00 -20.69
CA LEU A 60 15.10 13.94 -21.31
C LEU A 60 14.53 13.02 -20.22
N PHE A 61 13.22 12.78 -20.27
CA PHE A 61 12.52 11.78 -19.48
C PHE A 61 12.06 10.63 -20.37
N VAL A 62 12.36 9.40 -19.96
CA VAL A 62 12.03 8.18 -20.71
C VAL A 62 11.23 7.24 -19.82
N ASP A 63 10.05 6.83 -20.31
CA ASP A 63 9.26 5.74 -19.76
C ASP A 63 9.49 4.48 -20.59
N PHE A 64 10.21 3.50 -20.06
CA PHE A 64 10.36 2.18 -20.66
C PHE A 64 9.22 1.28 -20.23
N TYR A 65 8.40 0.86 -21.15
CA TYR A 65 7.20 0.06 -20.91
C TYR A 65 7.10 -1.17 -21.83
N VAL A 66 6.14 -2.03 -21.55
CA VAL A 66 5.68 -3.10 -22.46
C VAL A 66 4.16 -3.20 -22.40
N ASP A 67 3.53 -3.67 -23.49
CA ASP A 67 2.07 -3.64 -23.65
C ASP A 67 1.29 -4.49 -22.64
N TRP A 68 1.87 -5.56 -22.14
CA TRP A 68 1.24 -6.45 -21.16
C TRP A 68 1.42 -5.98 -19.70
N CYS A 69 2.17 -4.91 -19.44
CA CYS A 69 2.51 -4.42 -18.11
C CYS A 69 1.31 -3.68 -17.46
N GLY A 70 0.66 -4.29 -16.51
CA GLY A 70 -0.43 -3.69 -15.74
C GLY A 70 -0.04 -2.40 -15.01
N PRO A 71 1.08 -2.37 -14.25
CA PRO A 71 1.57 -1.16 -13.60
C PRO A 71 1.87 -0.01 -14.57
N CYS A 72 2.39 -0.31 -15.78
CA CYS A 72 2.64 0.71 -16.81
C CYS A 72 1.35 1.36 -17.30
N LYS A 73 0.30 0.55 -17.51
CA LYS A 73 -1.03 1.04 -17.91
C LYS A 73 -1.65 1.95 -16.85
N ARG A 74 -1.50 1.60 -15.56
CA ARG A 74 -1.95 2.47 -14.46
C ARG A 74 -1.17 3.77 -14.42
N LEU A 75 0.15 3.72 -14.54
CA LEU A 75 1.00 4.91 -14.57
C LEU A 75 0.60 5.86 -15.71
N ALA A 76 0.41 5.31 -16.92
CA ALA A 76 -0.01 6.09 -18.09
C ALA A 76 -1.40 6.72 -17.90
N LYS A 77 -2.35 5.99 -17.30
CA LYS A 77 -3.73 6.44 -17.15
C LYS A 77 -3.91 7.38 -15.94
N ASP A 78 -3.32 7.04 -14.80
CA ASP A 78 -3.68 7.64 -13.52
C ASP A 78 -2.64 8.66 -13.03
N VAL A 79 -1.43 8.70 -13.62
CA VAL A 79 -0.34 9.58 -13.20
C VAL A 79 0.09 10.53 -14.30
N PHE A 80 0.43 10.02 -15.49
CA PHE A 80 0.89 10.88 -16.59
C PHE A 80 -0.18 11.84 -17.11
N THR A 81 -1.45 11.55 -16.84
CA THR A 81 -2.59 12.41 -17.17
C THR A 81 -2.86 13.52 -16.17
N LEU A 82 -2.20 13.48 -15.00
CA LEU A 82 -2.38 14.52 -13.98
C LEU A 82 -1.82 15.86 -14.43
N GLU A 83 -2.63 16.91 -14.31
CA GLU A 83 -2.26 18.28 -14.66
C GLU A 83 -0.96 18.74 -13.99
N ALA A 84 -0.82 18.51 -12.69
CA ALA A 84 0.38 18.89 -11.94
C ALA A 84 1.65 18.18 -12.46
N VAL A 85 1.53 16.91 -12.87
CA VAL A 85 2.63 16.15 -13.46
C VAL A 85 2.96 16.68 -14.84
N GLY A 86 1.93 16.87 -15.70
CA GLY A 86 2.12 17.41 -17.04
C GLY A 86 2.76 18.80 -17.04
N ASN A 87 2.27 19.71 -16.20
CA ASN A 87 2.81 21.08 -16.10
C ASN A 87 4.31 21.05 -15.75
N TYR A 88 4.72 20.24 -14.76
CA TYR A 88 6.11 20.15 -14.36
C TYR A 88 7.00 19.48 -15.43
N PHE A 89 6.53 18.35 -15.98
CA PHE A 89 7.33 17.59 -16.94
C PHE A 89 7.46 18.29 -18.29
N ASN A 90 6.40 18.89 -18.80
CA ASN A 90 6.42 19.61 -20.08
C ASN A 90 7.30 20.88 -20.03
N GLU A 91 7.42 21.49 -18.83
CA GLU A 91 8.35 22.61 -18.64
C GLU A 91 9.81 22.18 -18.62
N LYS A 92 10.15 21.12 -17.87
CA LYS A 92 11.55 20.74 -17.55
C LYS A 92 12.13 19.68 -18.47
N PHE A 93 11.29 18.86 -19.10
CA PHE A 93 11.71 17.69 -19.85
C PHE A 93 11.12 17.64 -21.25
N VAL A 94 11.85 17.02 -22.17
CA VAL A 94 11.27 16.34 -23.32
C VAL A 94 10.98 14.92 -22.84
N SER A 95 9.74 14.46 -22.96
CA SER A 95 9.31 13.15 -22.46
C SER A 95 9.06 12.19 -23.61
N ILE A 96 9.49 10.93 -23.50
CA ILE A 96 9.26 9.88 -24.50
C ILE A 96 8.91 8.55 -23.86
N GLN A 97 8.00 7.80 -24.47
CA GLN A 97 7.69 6.42 -24.11
C GLN A 97 8.41 5.46 -25.08
N ILE A 98 9.09 4.47 -24.54
CA ILE A 98 9.83 3.48 -25.32
C ILE A 98 9.29 2.09 -25.01
N ASP A 99 8.68 1.46 -26.02
CA ASP A 99 8.32 0.05 -25.96
C ASP A 99 9.61 -0.80 -25.97
N ALA A 100 9.85 -1.48 -24.85
CA ALA A 100 11.08 -2.25 -24.65
C ALA A 100 11.09 -3.59 -25.40
N GLU A 101 9.96 -4.06 -25.91
CA GLU A 101 9.86 -5.26 -26.74
C GLU A 101 10.03 -4.95 -28.23
N ASN A 102 9.95 -3.67 -28.63
CA ASN A 102 10.20 -3.29 -30.00
C ASN A 102 11.70 -3.49 -30.37
N PRO A 103 12.03 -4.32 -31.36
CA PRO A 103 13.42 -4.60 -31.76
C PRO A 103 14.23 -3.33 -32.08
N ALA A 104 13.59 -2.27 -32.59
CA ALA A 104 14.25 -1.00 -32.87
C ALA A 104 14.80 -0.31 -31.62
N ASN A 105 14.23 -0.59 -30.46
CA ASN A 105 14.59 0.01 -29.16
C ASN A 105 15.61 -0.84 -28.36
N ARG A 106 15.99 -2.02 -28.89
CA ARG A 106 16.83 -3.00 -28.18
C ARG A 106 18.11 -2.39 -27.64
N GLN A 107 18.80 -1.59 -28.46
CA GLN A 107 20.07 -0.98 -28.07
C GLN A 107 19.90 -0.03 -26.85
N VAL A 108 18.91 0.85 -26.88
CA VAL A 108 18.68 1.80 -25.78
C VAL A 108 18.21 1.09 -24.51
N VAL A 109 17.41 0.03 -24.64
CA VAL A 109 16.96 -0.81 -23.51
C VAL A 109 18.15 -1.53 -22.84
N GLU A 110 19.04 -2.15 -23.63
CA GLU A 110 20.24 -2.84 -23.13
C GLU A 110 21.26 -1.87 -22.51
N GLN A 111 21.52 -0.74 -23.14
CA GLN A 111 22.42 0.29 -22.63
C GLN A 111 21.96 0.84 -21.27
N ASN A 112 20.66 0.99 -21.09
CA ASN A 112 20.08 1.48 -19.85
C ASN A 112 19.76 0.36 -18.83
N LYS A 113 20.16 -0.88 -19.13
CA LYS A 113 20.00 -2.05 -18.24
C LYS A 113 18.58 -2.21 -17.72
N VAL A 114 17.57 -1.97 -18.57
CA VAL A 114 16.15 -2.11 -18.21
C VAL A 114 15.85 -3.59 -17.98
N ARG A 115 15.38 -3.93 -16.77
CA ARG A 115 15.11 -5.32 -16.34
C ARG A 115 13.69 -5.53 -15.80
N SER A 116 12.97 -4.45 -15.53
CA SER A 116 11.63 -4.45 -14.97
C SER A 116 10.80 -3.32 -15.59
N TYR A 117 9.46 -3.43 -15.52
CA TYR A 117 8.57 -2.45 -16.12
C TYR A 117 7.49 -2.00 -15.12
N PRO A 118 7.16 -0.66 -15.12
CA PRO A 118 7.84 0.40 -15.85
C PRO A 118 9.23 0.69 -15.30
N THR A 119 10.16 1.14 -16.14
CA THR A 119 11.42 1.77 -15.73
C THR A 119 11.41 3.22 -16.22
N LEU A 120 11.52 4.16 -15.29
CA LEU A 120 11.53 5.60 -15.54
C LEU A 120 12.96 6.11 -15.46
N ALA A 121 13.45 6.75 -16.52
CA ALA A 121 14.82 7.21 -16.59
C ALA A 121 14.91 8.69 -16.95
N PHE A 122 15.82 9.40 -16.30
CA PHE A 122 16.09 10.81 -16.49
C PHE A 122 17.52 10.98 -17.01
N PHE A 123 17.66 11.78 -18.05
CA PHE A 123 18.95 12.05 -18.70
C PHE A 123 19.17 13.56 -18.80
N ASP A 124 20.42 13.98 -18.74
CA ASP A 124 20.77 15.34 -19.15
C ASP A 124 20.66 15.53 -20.67
N ALA A 125 20.86 16.75 -21.14
CA ALA A 125 20.77 17.10 -22.55
C ALA A 125 21.85 16.42 -23.43
N ASP A 126 22.89 15.85 -22.84
CA ASP A 126 23.94 15.11 -23.53
C ASP A 126 23.74 13.58 -23.50
N GLY A 127 22.61 13.12 -22.92
CA GLY A 127 22.23 11.70 -22.84
C GLY A 127 22.91 10.93 -21.70
N LYS A 128 23.51 11.62 -20.72
CA LYS A 128 24.03 10.97 -19.53
C LYS A 128 22.88 10.66 -18.58
N LEU A 129 22.78 9.40 -18.16
CA LEU A 129 21.79 8.97 -17.18
C LEU A 129 22.02 9.69 -15.83
N LEU A 130 21.01 10.42 -15.35
CA LEU A 130 21.00 11.12 -14.08
C LEU A 130 20.32 10.30 -12.98
N SER A 131 19.19 9.67 -13.31
CA SER A 131 18.43 8.84 -12.36
C SER A 131 17.63 7.77 -13.09
N ARG A 132 17.43 6.63 -12.43
CA ARG A 132 16.57 5.54 -12.89
C ARG A 132 15.72 5.03 -11.72
N LEU A 133 14.43 4.86 -11.97
CA LEU A 133 13.45 4.37 -11.00
C LEU A 133 12.73 3.18 -11.59
N GLU A 134 12.56 2.14 -10.81
CA GLU A 134 11.86 0.91 -11.22
C GLU A 134 10.51 0.83 -10.53
N GLY A 135 9.47 0.47 -11.29
CA GLY A 135 8.09 0.39 -10.81
C GLY A 135 7.29 1.68 -10.96
N ALA A 136 5.98 1.57 -10.74
CA ALA A 136 5.06 2.69 -10.86
C ALA A 136 5.11 3.57 -9.60
N LEU A 137 5.08 4.89 -9.81
CA LEU A 137 5.02 5.91 -8.77
C LEU A 137 3.67 6.63 -8.82
N ASP A 138 3.24 7.22 -7.71
CA ASP A 138 2.18 8.23 -7.73
C ASP A 138 2.70 9.58 -8.26
N GLY A 139 1.77 10.51 -8.56
CA GLY A 139 2.14 11.79 -9.17
C GLY A 139 3.05 12.65 -8.30
N ALA A 140 2.86 12.63 -6.99
CA ALA A 140 3.69 13.42 -6.06
C ALA A 140 5.12 12.86 -5.98
N ALA A 141 5.26 11.53 -5.91
CA ALA A 141 6.56 10.86 -5.90
C ALA A 141 7.31 11.06 -7.22
N LEU A 142 6.60 11.04 -8.35
CA LEU A 142 7.18 11.28 -9.66
C LEU A 142 7.71 12.72 -9.80
N ILE A 143 6.92 13.72 -9.39
CA ILE A 143 7.35 15.13 -9.37
C ILE A 143 8.54 15.33 -8.43
N LYS A 144 8.51 14.72 -7.24
CA LYS A 144 9.62 14.80 -6.29
C LYS A 144 10.92 14.24 -6.88
N SER A 145 10.84 13.09 -7.54
CA SER A 145 12.00 12.49 -8.21
C SER A 145 12.55 13.38 -9.32
N ALA A 146 11.66 13.99 -10.11
CA ALA A 146 12.03 14.93 -11.15
C ALA A 146 12.71 16.20 -10.56
N LYS A 147 12.21 16.73 -9.43
CA LYS A 147 12.80 17.88 -8.74
C LYS A 147 14.19 17.59 -8.17
N VAL A 148 14.44 16.37 -7.71
CA VAL A 148 15.78 15.94 -7.33
C VAL A 148 16.71 15.96 -8.53
N VAL A 149 16.27 15.46 -9.67
CA VAL A 149 17.06 15.45 -10.91
C VAL A 149 17.36 16.85 -11.42
N THR A 150 16.40 17.78 -11.33
CA THR A 150 16.58 19.19 -11.72
C THR A 150 17.38 20.00 -10.71
N GLY A 151 17.70 19.43 -9.53
CA GLY A 151 18.40 20.12 -8.44
C GLY A 151 17.53 21.08 -7.63
N GLU A 152 16.21 21.04 -7.81
CA GLU A 152 15.25 21.83 -7.03
C GLU A 152 15.03 21.25 -5.61
N GLU A 153 15.22 19.94 -5.46
CA GLU A 153 15.21 19.23 -4.17
C GLU A 153 16.50 18.43 -3.99
N MET A 154 16.88 18.20 -2.74
CA MET A 154 18.07 17.40 -2.42
C MET A 154 17.80 15.91 -2.62
N SER A 155 18.78 15.19 -3.12
CA SER A 155 18.79 13.73 -3.12
C SER A 155 18.84 13.16 -1.68
N PHE A 156 18.49 11.89 -1.54
CA PHE A 156 18.56 11.20 -0.25
C PHE A 156 19.97 11.24 0.36
N GLU A 157 21.00 11.06 -0.46
CA GLU A 157 22.41 11.09 -0.08
C GLU A 157 22.86 12.49 0.36
N GLU A 158 22.39 13.52 -0.29
CA GLU A 158 22.66 14.90 0.09
C GLU A 158 22.01 15.26 1.43
N ILE A 159 20.75 14.86 1.62
CA ILE A 159 20.04 15.01 2.90
C ILE A 159 20.80 14.28 4.00
N TYR A 160 21.23 13.03 3.75
CA TYR A 160 22.00 12.25 4.72
C TYR A 160 23.37 12.88 5.02
N THR A 161 24.01 13.46 4.03
CA THR A 161 25.29 14.16 4.21
C THR A 161 25.14 15.39 5.10
N LYS A 162 24.08 16.19 4.91
CA LYS A 162 23.73 17.29 5.80
C LYS A 162 23.38 16.80 7.21
N PHE A 163 22.59 15.74 7.31
CA PHE A 163 22.21 15.14 8.60
C PHE A 163 23.44 14.69 9.41
N LYS A 164 24.49 14.16 8.79
CA LYS A 164 25.72 13.78 9.52
C LYS A 164 26.34 14.94 10.30
N SER A 165 26.17 16.17 9.82
CA SER A 165 26.67 17.39 10.47
C SER A 165 25.66 18.01 11.45
N SER A 166 24.37 17.60 11.38
CA SER A 166 23.27 18.16 12.19
C SER A 166 22.32 17.04 12.63
N LYS A 167 22.82 16.12 13.47
CA LYS A 167 22.12 14.87 13.83
C LYS A 167 20.80 15.05 14.59
N ASN A 168 20.54 16.23 15.16
CA ASN A 168 19.30 16.53 15.87
C ASN A 168 18.34 17.41 15.06
N ASP A 169 18.63 17.61 13.76
CA ASP A 169 17.75 18.36 12.87
C ASP A 169 16.53 17.50 12.49
N LEU A 170 15.39 17.79 13.12
CA LEU A 170 14.15 17.05 12.93
C LEU A 170 13.63 17.12 11.49
N VAL A 171 13.92 18.18 10.74
CA VAL A 171 13.49 18.31 9.34
C VAL A 171 14.28 17.34 8.46
N LEU A 172 15.61 17.27 8.62
CA LEU A 172 16.45 16.33 7.89
C LEU A 172 16.10 14.88 8.25
N MET A 173 15.86 14.61 9.54
CA MET A 173 15.45 13.27 10.00
C MET A 173 14.12 12.85 9.38
N GLN A 174 13.12 13.74 9.37
CA GLN A 174 11.80 13.46 8.77
C GLN A 174 11.93 13.19 7.27
N GLN A 175 12.70 14.01 6.54
CA GLN A 175 12.95 13.82 5.11
C GLN A 175 13.62 12.47 4.81
N LEU A 176 14.61 12.07 5.62
CA LEU A 176 15.28 10.78 5.51
C LEU A 176 14.30 9.62 5.78
N LEU A 177 13.49 9.71 6.83
CA LEU A 177 12.55 8.67 7.19
C LEU A 177 11.46 8.50 6.12
N LEU A 178 10.93 9.60 5.58
CA LEU A 178 9.95 9.55 4.49
C LEU A 178 10.55 9.01 3.18
N GLY A 179 11.81 9.30 2.89
CA GLY A 179 12.49 8.85 1.68
C GLY A 179 13.09 7.44 1.77
N ALA A 180 13.29 6.93 2.99
CA ALA A 180 14.01 5.68 3.23
C ALA A 180 13.40 4.44 2.55
N PRO A 181 12.08 4.19 2.55
CA PRO A 181 11.52 3.01 1.89
C PRO A 181 11.90 2.92 0.41
N THR A 182 11.76 4.02 -0.31
CA THR A 182 12.11 4.10 -1.73
C THR A 182 13.63 3.93 -1.93
N TYR A 183 14.45 4.63 -1.15
CA TYR A 183 15.89 4.54 -1.27
C TYR A 183 16.43 3.15 -0.95
N VAL A 184 16.00 2.55 0.16
CA VAL A 184 16.45 1.22 0.61
C VAL A 184 16.02 0.13 -0.38
N SER A 185 14.88 0.26 -1.05
CA SER A 185 14.44 -0.70 -2.06
C SER A 185 15.32 -0.72 -3.32
N THR A 186 16.13 0.32 -3.58
CA THR A 186 17.09 0.35 -4.70
C THR A 186 18.42 -0.32 -4.36
N LEU A 187 18.64 -0.68 -3.10
CA LEU A 187 19.87 -1.27 -2.61
C LEU A 187 19.76 -2.79 -2.51
N GLU A 188 20.92 -3.45 -2.58
CA GLU A 188 21.00 -4.92 -2.52
C GLU A 188 21.89 -5.38 -1.37
N ASN A 189 21.59 -6.58 -0.86
CA ASN A 189 22.43 -7.34 0.06
C ASN A 189 22.90 -6.53 1.29
N MET A 190 24.22 -6.46 1.46
CA MET A 190 24.85 -5.89 2.64
C MET A 190 24.63 -4.36 2.76
N GLU A 191 24.54 -3.64 1.64
CA GLU A 191 24.27 -2.20 1.69
C GLU A 191 22.83 -1.92 2.13
N GLN A 192 21.87 -2.70 1.64
CA GLN A 192 20.49 -2.62 2.09
C GLN A 192 20.38 -2.85 3.61
N ALA A 193 21.00 -3.92 4.14
CA ALA A 193 21.00 -4.21 5.57
C ALA A 193 21.63 -3.08 6.41
N LYS A 194 22.74 -2.51 5.97
CA LYS A 194 23.38 -1.36 6.65
C LYS A 194 22.47 -0.14 6.69
N TRP A 195 21.76 0.14 5.60
CA TRP A 195 20.85 1.28 5.56
C TRP A 195 19.62 1.07 6.42
N ILE A 196 19.04 -0.14 6.43
CA ILE A 196 17.95 -0.47 7.35
C ILE A 196 18.36 -0.16 8.79
N ALA A 197 19.50 -0.65 9.25
CA ALA A 197 19.98 -0.40 10.61
C ALA A 197 20.22 1.09 10.91
N ARG A 198 20.72 1.87 9.92
CA ARG A 198 20.87 3.34 10.06
C ARG A 198 19.53 4.03 10.20
N ILE A 199 18.55 3.66 9.37
CA ILE A 199 17.21 4.26 9.39
C ILE A 199 16.47 3.91 10.68
N GLU A 200 16.56 2.68 11.17
CA GLU A 200 16.01 2.30 12.48
C GLU A 200 16.57 3.16 13.61
N LYS A 201 17.89 3.43 13.58
CA LYS A 201 18.50 4.33 14.55
C LYS A 201 18.00 5.77 14.42
N ILE A 202 17.90 6.29 13.18
CA ILE A 202 17.39 7.65 12.94
C ILE A 202 15.94 7.74 13.42
N PHE A 203 15.12 6.72 13.15
CA PHE A 203 13.73 6.66 13.61
C PHE A 203 13.64 6.72 15.14
N LYS A 204 14.44 5.91 15.83
CA LYS A 204 14.46 5.92 17.30
C LYS A 204 14.83 7.31 17.83
N ASP A 205 15.95 7.88 17.33
CA ASP A 205 16.42 9.20 17.75
C ASP A 205 15.38 10.29 17.45
N TYR A 206 14.69 10.19 16.30
CA TYR A 206 13.61 11.09 15.90
C TYR A 206 12.41 11.07 16.86
N ILE A 207 11.93 9.87 17.19
CA ILE A 207 10.83 9.72 18.14
C ILE A 207 11.22 10.21 19.52
N ASP A 208 12.44 9.89 19.98
CA ASP A 208 12.91 10.33 21.29
C ASP A 208 13.00 11.89 21.39
N LEU A 209 13.40 12.55 20.29
CA LEU A 209 13.52 14.02 20.23
C LEU A 209 12.16 14.72 20.05
N LYS A 210 11.22 14.10 19.32
CA LYS A 210 9.96 14.74 18.91
C LYS A 210 8.75 14.30 19.72
N MET A 211 8.92 13.42 20.71
CA MET A 211 7.80 12.87 21.48
C MET A 211 6.93 13.98 22.08
N GLY A 212 5.77 14.23 21.47
CA GLY A 212 4.87 15.29 21.84
C GLY A 212 3.79 15.56 20.80
N PRO A 213 2.96 16.60 20.98
CA PRO A 213 1.86 16.94 20.07
C PRO A 213 2.29 17.17 18.61
N GLU A 214 3.54 17.55 18.38
CA GLU A 214 4.10 17.76 17.05
C GLU A 214 4.19 16.45 16.24
N LEU A 215 4.09 15.26 16.86
CA LEU A 215 3.99 13.99 16.16
C LEU A 215 2.61 13.74 15.51
N ILE A 216 1.61 14.59 15.81
CA ILE A 216 0.23 14.38 15.36
C ILE A 216 0.02 15.06 14.01
N ASN A 217 0.54 14.48 12.95
CA ASN A 217 0.36 14.91 11.57
C ASN A 217 0.52 13.70 10.62
N VAL A 218 0.15 13.88 9.36
CA VAL A 218 0.11 12.80 8.36
C VAL A 218 1.49 12.21 8.12
N ASP A 219 2.54 13.04 7.99
CA ASP A 219 3.89 12.58 7.67
C ASP A 219 4.49 11.77 8.82
N ASP A 220 4.34 12.25 10.06
CA ASP A 220 4.83 11.52 11.21
C ASP A 220 4.04 10.23 11.46
N TYR A 221 2.73 10.23 11.22
CA TYR A 221 1.98 8.99 11.26
C TYR A 221 2.46 7.99 10.20
N ARG A 222 2.76 8.43 8.98
CA ARG A 222 3.35 7.55 7.95
C ARG A 222 4.69 6.96 8.39
N ILE A 223 5.55 7.78 9.00
CA ILE A 223 6.83 7.32 9.56
C ILE A 223 6.61 6.29 10.66
N ILE A 224 5.73 6.57 11.63
CA ILE A 224 5.41 5.66 12.72
C ILE A 224 4.88 4.34 12.17
N ASN A 225 3.89 4.39 11.29
CA ASN A 225 3.28 3.19 10.67
C ASN A 225 4.27 2.36 9.87
N THR A 226 5.32 2.99 9.32
CA THR A 226 6.34 2.29 8.52
C THR A 226 7.41 1.65 9.39
N PHE A 227 7.85 2.31 10.47
CA PHE A 227 9.06 1.90 11.20
C PHE A 227 8.81 1.42 12.62
N HIS A 228 7.65 1.70 13.21
CA HIS A 228 7.38 1.29 14.58
C HIS A 228 6.71 -0.08 14.64
N HIS A 229 7.42 -1.03 15.23
CA HIS A 229 6.97 -2.42 15.39
C HIS A 229 7.00 -2.80 16.89
N ALA A 230 5.99 -2.32 17.63
CA ALA A 230 5.85 -2.65 19.04
C ALA A 230 5.24 -4.06 19.22
N ASP A 231 5.83 -4.85 20.10
CA ASP A 231 5.40 -6.23 20.42
C ASP A 231 5.26 -6.48 21.94
N LYS A 232 5.53 -5.46 22.75
CA LYS A 232 5.51 -5.55 24.20
C LYS A 232 4.51 -4.56 24.82
N PRO A 233 3.85 -4.94 25.91
CA PRO A 233 2.94 -4.04 26.61
C PRO A 233 3.67 -2.82 27.19
N GLY A 234 2.99 -1.67 27.18
CA GLY A 234 3.52 -0.42 27.73
C GLY A 234 4.50 0.32 26.81
N ASP A 235 4.45 0.07 25.49
CA ASP A 235 5.19 0.85 24.52
C ASP A 235 4.79 2.33 24.59
N LYS A 236 5.78 3.20 24.82
CA LYS A 236 5.56 4.64 25.08
C LYS A 236 4.89 5.36 23.92
N LEU A 237 5.25 5.00 22.68
CA LEU A 237 4.67 5.65 21.51
C LEU A 237 3.22 5.20 21.30
N MET A 238 2.94 3.91 21.48
CA MET A 238 1.58 3.39 21.38
C MET A 238 0.67 3.97 22.48
N GLU A 239 1.15 4.09 23.71
CA GLU A 239 0.41 4.73 24.80
C GLU A 239 0.20 6.24 24.53
N PHE A 240 1.20 6.93 23.97
CA PHE A 240 1.06 8.33 23.54
C PHE A 240 -0.01 8.46 22.46
N MET A 241 0.03 7.62 21.41
CA MET A 241 -0.97 7.63 20.33
C MET A 241 -2.38 7.34 20.88
N ASN A 242 -2.50 6.34 21.75
CA ASN A 242 -3.78 5.99 22.38
C ASN A 242 -4.35 7.17 23.19
N LYS A 243 -3.53 7.80 24.01
CA LYS A 243 -3.94 8.97 24.82
C LYS A 243 -4.38 10.17 23.96
N ASN A 244 -3.82 10.33 22.78
CA ASN A 244 -4.09 11.44 21.87
C ASN A 244 -4.97 11.02 20.67
N MET A 245 -5.71 9.90 20.79
CA MET A 245 -6.44 9.30 19.67
C MET A 245 -7.47 10.24 19.06
N GLU A 246 -8.10 11.12 19.82
CA GLU A 246 -9.02 12.14 19.29
C GLU A 246 -8.36 13.05 18.25
N ALA A 247 -7.12 13.43 18.47
CA ALA A 247 -6.36 14.24 17.52
C ALA A 247 -5.89 13.41 16.31
N TYR A 248 -5.49 12.18 16.52
CA TYR A 248 -5.11 11.25 15.43
C TYR A 248 -6.28 10.89 14.53
N LEU A 249 -7.50 10.73 15.04
CA LEU A 249 -8.70 10.47 14.24
C LEU A 249 -9.06 11.60 13.27
N LYS A 250 -8.58 12.83 13.49
CA LYS A 250 -8.70 13.93 12.52
C LYS A 250 -7.85 13.71 11.28
N LEU A 251 -6.84 12.84 11.35
CA LEU A 251 -6.01 12.42 10.20
C LEU A 251 -6.65 11.26 9.43
N GLY A 252 -7.71 10.64 9.98
CA GLY A 252 -8.39 9.46 9.45
C GLY A 252 -8.40 8.31 10.45
N GLU A 253 -9.00 7.19 10.07
CA GLU A 253 -9.14 6.01 10.93
C GLU A 253 -7.85 5.16 11.05
N GLY A 254 -6.90 5.32 10.13
CA GLY A 254 -5.66 4.54 10.09
C GLY A 254 -4.89 4.48 11.41
N PRO A 255 -4.68 5.61 12.12
CA PRO A 255 -4.02 5.60 13.43
C PRO A 255 -4.75 4.75 14.48
N ALA A 256 -6.08 4.75 14.47
CA ALA A 256 -6.86 3.95 15.40
C ALA A 256 -6.72 2.45 15.10
N TYR A 257 -6.77 2.04 13.83
CA TYR A 257 -6.50 0.66 13.43
C TYR A 257 -5.09 0.22 13.82
N PHE A 258 -4.08 1.06 13.60
CA PHE A 258 -2.69 0.76 13.94
C PHE A 258 -2.49 0.51 15.44
N VAL A 259 -3.02 1.39 16.31
CA VAL A 259 -2.94 1.23 17.76
C VAL A 259 -3.81 0.06 18.25
N MET A 260 -4.98 -0.14 17.65
CA MET A 260 -5.85 -1.28 17.94
C MET A 260 -5.17 -2.61 17.63
N GLU A 261 -4.50 -2.71 16.48
CA GLU A 261 -3.75 -3.93 16.09
C GLU A 261 -2.65 -4.25 17.09
N TYR A 262 -1.89 -3.25 17.53
CA TYR A 262 -0.91 -3.42 18.62
C TYR A 262 -1.56 -3.95 19.89
N ASN A 263 -2.63 -3.32 20.38
CA ASN A 263 -3.31 -3.74 21.61
C ASN A 263 -3.89 -5.15 21.48
N ASN A 264 -4.47 -5.47 20.34
CA ASN A 264 -5.00 -6.80 20.03
C ASN A 264 -3.90 -7.85 20.09
N LYS A 265 -2.73 -7.57 19.49
CA LYS A 265 -1.57 -8.48 19.53
C LYS A 265 -1.07 -8.72 20.96
N ILE A 266 -1.05 -7.68 21.78
CA ILE A 266 -0.68 -7.82 23.21
C ILE A 266 -1.66 -8.72 23.96
N MET A 267 -2.97 -8.51 23.79
CA MET A 267 -4.00 -9.33 24.43
C MET A 267 -3.96 -10.78 23.95
N GLU A 268 -3.83 -10.99 22.65
CA GLU A 268 -3.67 -12.31 22.01
C GLU A 268 -2.47 -13.06 22.60
N ASN A 269 -1.30 -12.42 22.62
CA ASN A 269 -0.07 -13.04 23.15
C ASN A 269 -0.20 -13.38 24.64
N MET A 270 -0.84 -12.51 25.42
CA MET A 270 -1.10 -12.78 26.84
C MET A 270 -2.06 -13.96 27.03
N ALA A 271 -3.20 -13.97 26.34
CA ALA A 271 -4.18 -15.04 26.42
C ALA A 271 -3.60 -16.39 26.03
N ARG A 272 -2.88 -16.46 24.89
CA ARG A 272 -2.21 -17.68 24.41
C ARG A 272 -1.10 -18.18 25.35
N ALA A 273 -0.45 -17.26 26.07
CA ALA A 273 0.57 -17.59 27.08
C ALA A 273 -0.01 -17.90 28.46
N GLY A 274 -1.32 -17.84 28.66
CA GLY A 274 -1.97 -18.10 29.95
C GLY A 274 -1.87 -16.95 30.95
N LYS A 275 -1.54 -15.75 30.51
CA LYS A 275 -1.43 -14.56 31.34
C LYS A 275 -2.77 -13.84 31.39
N GLU A 276 -3.49 -13.97 32.51
CA GLU A 276 -4.84 -13.40 32.68
C GLU A 276 -4.86 -11.86 32.68
N GLU A 277 -3.69 -11.22 32.64
CA GLU A 277 -3.56 -9.76 32.49
C GLU A 277 -4.22 -9.21 31.22
N TYR A 278 -4.45 -10.03 30.18
CA TYR A 278 -5.22 -9.60 29.01
C TYR A 278 -6.60 -9.07 29.37
N LYS A 279 -7.21 -9.56 30.46
CA LYS A 279 -8.51 -9.10 30.96
C LYS A 279 -8.49 -7.63 31.38
N LYS A 280 -7.37 -7.17 31.96
CA LYS A 280 -7.18 -5.74 32.29
C LYS A 280 -7.08 -4.88 31.04
N TYR A 281 -6.47 -5.40 29.95
CA TYR A 281 -6.46 -4.70 28.66
C TYR A 281 -7.86 -4.64 28.04
N LEU A 282 -8.67 -5.71 28.17
CA LEU A 282 -10.08 -5.69 27.75
C LEU A 282 -10.89 -4.61 28.46
N GLU A 283 -10.65 -4.37 29.76
CA GLU A 283 -11.30 -3.30 30.49
C GLU A 283 -10.95 -1.90 29.95
N ARG A 284 -9.74 -1.70 29.44
CA ARG A 284 -9.29 -0.45 28.84
C ARG A 284 -10.06 -0.09 27.55
N ILE A 285 -10.66 -1.09 26.86
CA ILE A 285 -11.45 -0.85 25.63
C ILE A 285 -12.62 0.10 25.88
N ASP A 286 -13.32 -0.04 27.01
CA ASP A 286 -14.40 0.89 27.42
C ASP A 286 -13.88 2.13 28.14
N GLY A 287 -12.62 2.14 28.55
CA GLY A 287 -11.93 3.21 29.25
C GLY A 287 -11.07 4.08 28.33
N ASP A 288 -9.79 4.10 28.59
CA ASP A 288 -8.81 4.97 27.90
C ASP A 288 -8.57 4.59 26.44
N MET A 289 -8.91 3.36 26.00
CA MET A 289 -8.85 2.93 24.60
C MET A 289 -10.16 3.09 23.82
N LYS A 290 -11.20 3.69 24.40
CA LYS A 290 -12.54 3.79 23.78
C LYS A 290 -12.49 4.41 22.38
N LEU A 291 -11.71 5.46 22.17
CA LEU A 291 -11.57 6.10 20.87
C LEU A 291 -10.79 5.24 19.89
N THR A 292 -9.77 4.52 20.34
CA THR A 292 -9.02 3.55 19.53
C THR A 292 -9.92 2.45 18.97
N TYR A 293 -10.88 1.98 19.76
CA TYR A 293 -11.81 0.93 19.34
C TYR A 293 -13.12 1.45 18.73
N SER A 294 -13.27 2.77 18.55
CA SER A 294 -14.47 3.36 17.92
C SER A 294 -14.65 2.97 16.46
N VAL A 295 -13.56 2.54 15.79
CA VAL A 295 -13.55 2.06 14.39
C VAL A 295 -14.08 0.64 14.23
N VAL A 296 -14.27 -0.09 15.33
CA VAL A 296 -14.87 -1.44 15.30
C VAL A 296 -16.39 -1.31 15.16
N PRO A 297 -17.00 -1.96 14.16
CA PRO A 297 -18.46 -2.00 14.06
C PRO A 297 -19.11 -2.59 15.32
N GLN A 298 -20.08 -1.90 15.91
CA GLN A 298 -20.73 -2.26 17.17
C GLN A 298 -22.26 -2.36 16.99
N LYS A 299 -22.71 -3.14 15.98
CA LYS A 299 -24.14 -3.31 15.70
C LYS A 299 -24.80 -4.27 16.68
N THR A 300 -24.24 -5.46 16.86
CA THR A 300 -24.79 -6.54 17.67
C THR A 300 -24.13 -6.67 19.03
N MET A 301 -22.85 -6.31 19.13
CA MET A 301 -22.09 -6.35 20.39
C MET A 301 -21.06 -5.21 20.46
N SER A 302 -20.67 -4.82 21.68
CA SER A 302 -19.60 -3.85 21.88
C SER A 302 -18.23 -4.43 21.48
N ALA A 303 -17.26 -3.53 21.18
CA ALA A 303 -15.88 -3.96 20.91
C ALA A 303 -15.31 -4.80 22.08
N ARG A 304 -15.52 -4.37 23.33
CA ARG A 304 -15.09 -5.14 24.51
C ARG A 304 -15.68 -6.54 24.55
N GLN A 305 -17.00 -6.69 24.36
CA GLN A 305 -17.64 -8.01 24.32
C GLN A 305 -17.05 -8.88 23.24
N ARG A 306 -16.87 -8.33 22.02
CA ARG A 306 -16.27 -9.04 20.88
C ARG A 306 -14.89 -9.60 21.21
N PHE A 307 -14.00 -8.75 21.70
CA PHE A 307 -12.62 -9.17 22.01
C PHE A 307 -12.54 -10.05 23.27
N THR A 308 -13.49 -9.93 24.21
CA THR A 308 -13.61 -10.87 25.34
C THR A 308 -13.87 -12.28 24.84
N TYR A 309 -14.88 -12.48 23.97
CA TYR A 309 -15.13 -13.80 23.39
C TYR A 309 -13.90 -14.38 22.70
N LEU A 310 -13.23 -13.57 21.89
CA LEU A 310 -12.08 -14.03 21.10
C LEU A 310 -10.91 -14.44 22.00
N TYR A 311 -10.51 -13.62 22.96
CA TYR A 311 -9.33 -13.91 23.78
C TYR A 311 -9.60 -14.93 24.90
N ASP A 312 -10.79 -15.01 25.43
CA ASP A 312 -11.18 -16.09 26.33
C ASP A 312 -11.17 -17.45 25.59
N ALA A 313 -11.67 -17.47 24.34
CA ALA A 313 -11.59 -18.66 23.52
C ALA A 313 -10.13 -19.06 23.21
N GLU A 314 -9.27 -18.10 22.83
CA GLU A 314 -7.85 -18.36 22.59
C GLU A 314 -7.12 -18.86 23.85
N TYR A 315 -7.43 -18.31 25.00
CA TYR A 315 -6.91 -18.78 26.28
C TYR A 315 -7.26 -20.28 26.52
N LEU A 316 -8.51 -20.67 26.24
CA LEU A 316 -8.93 -22.07 26.31
C LEU A 316 -8.15 -22.94 25.33
N LEU A 317 -8.10 -22.56 24.07
CA LEU A 317 -7.48 -23.37 23.00
C LEU A 317 -5.97 -23.47 23.14
N PHE A 318 -5.28 -22.33 23.29
CA PHE A 318 -3.82 -22.29 23.22
C PHE A 318 -3.14 -22.63 24.54
N TYR A 319 -3.69 -22.16 25.67
CA TYR A 319 -3.09 -22.39 26.97
C TYR A 319 -3.66 -23.60 27.68
N LYS A 320 -5.00 -23.66 27.82
CA LYS A 320 -5.65 -24.80 28.51
C LYS A 320 -5.67 -26.07 27.68
N LYS A 321 -5.43 -26.00 26.38
CA LYS A 321 -5.58 -27.10 25.43
C LYS A 321 -6.99 -27.69 25.41
N ASP A 322 -7.97 -26.89 25.75
CA ASP A 322 -9.39 -27.22 25.81
C ASP A 322 -10.07 -26.87 24.49
N GLY A 323 -10.06 -27.80 23.54
CA GLY A 323 -10.69 -27.63 22.24
C GLY A 323 -12.23 -27.57 22.30
N GLU A 324 -12.85 -28.31 23.24
CA GLU A 324 -14.32 -28.33 23.39
C GLU A 324 -14.81 -27.02 24.02
N GLY A 325 -14.11 -26.53 25.04
CA GLY A 325 -14.35 -25.22 25.62
C GLY A 325 -14.18 -24.09 24.60
N TYR A 326 -13.17 -24.19 23.72
CA TYR A 326 -12.98 -23.25 22.61
C TYR A 326 -14.21 -23.25 21.67
N VAL A 327 -14.66 -24.43 21.24
CA VAL A 327 -15.83 -24.55 20.36
C VAL A 327 -17.07 -23.97 21.01
N THR A 328 -17.29 -24.26 22.29
CA THR A 328 -18.44 -23.74 23.05
C THR A 328 -18.42 -22.20 23.11
N SER A 329 -17.23 -21.61 23.36
CA SER A 329 -17.04 -20.15 23.41
C SER A 329 -17.26 -19.51 22.03
N MET A 330 -16.72 -20.11 20.96
CA MET A 330 -16.89 -19.58 19.61
C MET A 330 -18.31 -19.72 19.08
N ASP A 331 -19.04 -20.81 19.39
CA ASP A 331 -20.44 -20.94 19.04
C ASP A 331 -21.31 -19.88 19.74
N ALA A 332 -21.01 -19.56 21.02
CA ALA A 332 -21.66 -18.47 21.72
C ALA A 332 -21.36 -17.11 21.07
N TYR A 333 -20.11 -16.88 20.69
CA TYR A 333 -19.69 -15.70 19.92
C TYR A 333 -20.47 -15.55 18.62
N PHE A 334 -20.53 -16.59 17.79
CA PHE A 334 -21.25 -16.56 16.51
C PHE A 334 -22.76 -16.37 16.68
N LYS A 335 -23.33 -16.94 17.72
CA LYS A 335 -24.75 -16.75 18.06
C LYS A 335 -25.05 -15.30 18.39
N GLU A 336 -24.18 -14.65 19.19
CA GLU A 336 -24.34 -13.24 19.57
C GLU A 336 -24.06 -12.32 18.37
N LEU A 337 -23.08 -12.63 17.52
CA LEU A 337 -22.74 -11.88 16.32
C LEU A 337 -23.86 -11.93 15.26
N GLY A 338 -24.61 -13.05 15.19
CA GLY A 338 -25.76 -13.19 14.31
C GLY A 338 -25.46 -12.92 12.84
N GLU A 339 -26.21 -11.98 12.24
CA GLU A 339 -26.06 -11.59 10.83
C GLU A 339 -24.81 -10.76 10.56
N ASP A 340 -24.14 -10.21 11.59
CA ASP A 340 -22.88 -9.48 11.43
C ASP A 340 -21.66 -10.41 11.28
N ALA A 341 -21.85 -11.74 11.41
CA ALA A 341 -20.80 -12.73 11.18
C ALA A 341 -20.39 -12.78 9.69
N ARG A 342 -19.08 -12.76 9.43
CA ARG A 342 -18.52 -12.80 8.09
C ARG A 342 -17.80 -14.12 7.83
N ALA A 343 -17.54 -14.43 6.56
CA ALA A 343 -16.78 -15.60 6.15
C ALA A 343 -15.46 -15.75 6.93
N VAL A 344 -14.73 -14.64 7.09
CA VAL A 344 -13.44 -14.61 7.77
C VAL A 344 -13.55 -14.95 9.26
N ASP A 345 -14.64 -14.60 9.94
CA ASP A 345 -14.82 -14.89 11.36
C ASP A 345 -14.88 -16.43 11.59
N TYR A 346 -15.65 -17.15 10.78
CA TYR A 346 -15.72 -18.62 10.80
C TYR A 346 -14.41 -19.28 10.35
N GLY A 347 -13.81 -18.78 9.26
CA GLY A 347 -12.58 -19.33 8.73
C GLY A 347 -11.41 -19.17 9.69
N MET A 348 -11.27 -18.03 10.36
CA MET A 348 -10.25 -17.81 11.38
C MET A 348 -10.45 -18.71 12.59
N ALA A 349 -11.68 -18.88 13.08
CA ALA A 349 -11.97 -19.79 14.19
C ALA A 349 -11.54 -21.25 13.85
N ALA A 350 -11.88 -21.70 12.65
CA ALA A 350 -11.46 -23.02 12.19
C ALA A 350 -9.94 -23.14 12.07
N GLN A 351 -9.25 -22.12 11.54
CA GLN A 351 -7.81 -22.10 11.38
C GLN A 351 -7.06 -22.13 12.70
N GLN A 352 -7.57 -21.46 13.74
CA GLN A 352 -6.94 -21.45 15.05
C GLN A 352 -6.84 -22.86 15.67
N VAL A 353 -7.84 -23.71 15.46
CA VAL A 353 -7.79 -25.11 15.92
C VAL A 353 -6.56 -25.82 15.34
N TYR A 354 -6.29 -25.67 14.05
CA TYR A 354 -5.10 -26.28 13.42
C TYR A 354 -3.80 -25.64 13.89
N THR A 355 -3.80 -24.31 14.01
CA THR A 355 -2.61 -23.57 14.48
C THR A 355 -2.20 -24.00 15.90
N ALA A 356 -3.17 -24.16 16.78
CA ALA A 356 -2.91 -24.49 18.19
C ALA A 356 -2.56 -25.96 18.42
N THR A 357 -3.09 -26.88 17.59
CA THR A 357 -3.12 -28.33 17.92
C THR A 357 -2.60 -29.21 16.80
N GLY A 358 -2.39 -28.69 15.59
CA GLY A 358 -2.08 -29.50 14.40
C GLY A 358 -3.19 -30.49 14.03
N GLY A 359 -4.43 -30.22 14.44
CA GLY A 359 -5.57 -31.10 14.24
C GLY A 359 -5.66 -32.27 15.25
N LYS A 360 -4.82 -32.26 16.29
CA LYS A 360 -4.84 -33.30 17.36
C LYS A 360 -5.79 -32.89 18.48
N VAL A 361 -7.07 -33.01 18.23
CA VAL A 361 -8.17 -32.69 19.13
C VAL A 361 -9.26 -33.77 19.03
N PRO A 362 -10.25 -33.80 19.95
CA PRO A 362 -11.40 -34.68 19.80
C PRO A 362 -12.10 -34.53 18.45
N GLU A 363 -12.70 -35.61 17.97
CA GLU A 363 -13.42 -35.61 16.68
C GLU A 363 -14.56 -34.59 16.65
N SER A 364 -15.25 -34.38 17.80
CA SER A 364 -16.26 -33.32 17.96
C SER A 364 -15.78 -31.94 17.58
N VAL A 365 -14.55 -31.59 17.94
CA VAL A 365 -13.89 -30.31 17.60
C VAL A 365 -13.59 -30.23 16.10
N ILE A 366 -13.10 -31.34 15.50
CA ILE A 366 -12.81 -31.42 14.06
C ILE A 366 -14.10 -31.29 13.24
N LEU A 367 -15.18 -31.95 13.66
CA LEU A 367 -16.50 -31.82 12.99
C LEU A 367 -17.01 -30.36 13.04
N LYS A 368 -16.82 -29.69 14.18
CA LYS A 368 -17.20 -28.28 14.29
C LYS A 368 -16.33 -27.37 13.42
N THR A 369 -15.03 -27.64 13.35
CA THR A 369 -14.10 -26.96 12.43
C THR A 369 -14.55 -27.12 10.96
N LYS A 370 -15.02 -28.31 10.60
CA LYS A 370 -15.60 -28.58 9.27
C LYS A 370 -16.84 -27.73 9.04
N GLU A 371 -17.78 -27.71 10.00
CA GLU A 371 -19.01 -26.91 9.92
C GLU A 371 -18.72 -25.42 9.69
N TRP A 372 -17.83 -24.83 10.49
CA TRP A 372 -17.44 -23.43 10.34
C TRP A 372 -16.79 -23.15 9.00
N THR A 373 -15.90 -24.04 8.53
CA THR A 373 -15.24 -23.87 7.23
C THR A 373 -16.25 -23.94 6.07
N VAL A 374 -17.19 -24.88 6.13
CA VAL A 374 -18.27 -24.98 5.13
C VAL A 374 -19.14 -23.72 5.16
N LYS A 375 -19.47 -23.21 6.35
CA LYS A 375 -20.25 -21.98 6.49
C LYS A 375 -19.50 -20.76 5.93
N ALA A 376 -18.19 -20.63 6.17
CA ALA A 376 -17.37 -19.59 5.57
C ALA A 376 -17.41 -19.61 4.04
N LEU A 377 -17.38 -20.79 3.43
CA LEU A 377 -17.43 -20.98 1.97
C LEU A 377 -18.81 -20.69 1.33
N GLN A 378 -19.87 -20.54 2.14
CA GLN A 378 -21.22 -20.19 1.64
C GLN A 378 -21.39 -18.68 1.41
N TYR A 379 -20.49 -17.84 1.95
CA TYR A 379 -20.55 -16.40 1.74
C TYR A 379 -20.14 -16.04 0.31
N THR A 380 -20.83 -15.05 -0.28
CA THR A 380 -20.59 -14.62 -1.67
C THR A 380 -19.53 -13.54 -1.79
N ASP A 381 -19.24 -12.82 -0.72
CA ASP A 381 -18.28 -11.71 -0.62
C ASP A 381 -16.88 -12.13 -0.12
N ILE A 382 -16.61 -13.43 -0.14
CA ILE A 382 -15.33 -14.00 0.26
C ILE A 382 -14.24 -13.67 -0.77
N SER A 383 -13.06 -13.24 -0.30
CA SER A 383 -11.92 -13.00 -1.19
C SER A 383 -11.43 -14.29 -1.86
N LEU A 384 -10.87 -14.19 -3.08
CA LEU A 384 -10.30 -15.35 -3.78
C LEU A 384 -9.25 -16.09 -2.93
N MET A 385 -8.41 -15.33 -2.22
CA MET A 385 -7.37 -15.89 -1.35
C MET A 385 -7.98 -16.65 -0.17
N ASP A 386 -8.98 -16.09 0.50
CA ASP A 386 -9.67 -16.75 1.62
C ASP A 386 -10.39 -17.99 1.15
N LYS A 387 -11.07 -17.93 0.01
CA LYS A 387 -11.74 -19.08 -0.61
C LYS A 387 -10.78 -20.24 -0.85
N ILE A 388 -9.60 -19.95 -1.43
CA ILE A 388 -8.56 -20.96 -1.66
C ILE A 388 -8.07 -21.56 -0.34
N ASN A 389 -7.78 -20.70 0.66
CA ASN A 389 -7.30 -21.14 1.96
C ASN A 389 -8.34 -21.99 2.70
N PHE A 390 -9.61 -21.60 2.68
CA PHE A 390 -10.69 -22.34 3.34
C PHE A 390 -10.98 -23.67 2.63
N LEU A 391 -10.91 -23.73 1.30
CA LEU A 391 -10.99 -24.99 0.57
C LEU A 391 -9.83 -25.93 0.93
N ALA A 392 -8.61 -25.42 1.01
CA ALA A 392 -7.44 -26.21 1.41
C ALA A 392 -7.58 -26.72 2.86
N MET A 393 -8.09 -25.88 3.76
CA MET A 393 -8.34 -26.22 5.15
C MET A 393 -9.47 -27.26 5.29
N LEU A 394 -10.55 -27.14 4.49
CA LEU A 394 -11.60 -28.14 4.45
C LEU A 394 -11.05 -29.50 3.97
N GLY A 395 -10.12 -29.48 3.01
CA GLY A 395 -9.38 -30.67 2.59
C GLY A 395 -8.57 -31.29 3.73
N ASP A 396 -7.85 -30.47 4.51
CA ASP A 396 -7.11 -30.94 5.70
C ASP A 396 -8.07 -31.53 6.75
N THR A 397 -9.21 -30.92 6.97
CA THR A 397 -10.25 -31.38 7.91
C THR A 397 -10.83 -32.73 7.49
N ASN A 398 -11.21 -32.87 6.22
CA ASN A 398 -11.71 -34.12 5.67
C ASN A 398 -10.67 -35.25 5.73
N LYS A 399 -9.37 -34.89 5.53
CA LYS A 399 -8.27 -35.85 5.68
C LYS A 399 -8.16 -36.37 7.12
N VAL A 400 -8.27 -35.51 8.12
CA VAL A 400 -8.27 -35.90 9.55
C VAL A 400 -9.44 -36.83 9.87
N LEU A 401 -10.63 -36.55 9.30
CA LEU A 401 -11.82 -37.38 9.42
C LEU A 401 -11.78 -38.66 8.58
N LYS A 402 -10.68 -38.91 7.85
CA LYS A 402 -10.51 -40.04 6.92
C LYS A 402 -11.46 -40.02 5.73
N GLU A 403 -12.07 -38.90 5.42
CA GLU A 403 -12.93 -38.64 4.26
C GLU A 403 -12.07 -38.28 3.04
N TYR A 404 -11.22 -39.21 2.59
CA TYR A 404 -10.15 -38.95 1.62
C TYR A 404 -10.65 -38.47 0.25
N VAL A 405 -11.80 -38.98 -0.18
CA VAL A 405 -12.43 -38.60 -1.46
C VAL A 405 -12.81 -37.10 -1.41
N GLU A 406 -13.46 -36.69 -0.32
CA GLU A 406 -13.87 -35.30 -0.15
C GLU A 406 -12.65 -34.38 0.07
N ALA A 407 -11.62 -34.85 0.78
CA ALA A 407 -10.37 -34.12 0.91
C ALA A 407 -9.74 -33.83 -0.47
N LYS A 408 -9.69 -34.82 -1.35
CA LYS A 408 -9.15 -34.70 -2.71
C LYS A 408 -9.96 -33.69 -3.54
N LYS A 409 -11.31 -33.73 -3.45
CA LYS A 409 -12.17 -32.75 -4.12
C LYS A 409 -11.88 -31.33 -3.68
N CYS A 410 -11.77 -31.10 -2.36
CA CYS A 410 -11.48 -29.78 -1.81
C CYS A 410 -10.12 -29.22 -2.28
N TYR A 411 -9.07 -30.05 -2.27
CA TYR A 411 -7.75 -29.63 -2.77
C TYR A 411 -7.75 -29.33 -4.27
N ASN A 412 -8.45 -30.15 -5.08
CA ASN A 412 -8.58 -29.89 -6.51
C ASN A 412 -9.34 -28.59 -6.77
N GLN A 413 -10.40 -28.31 -6.01
CA GLN A 413 -11.15 -27.08 -6.14
C GLN A 413 -10.29 -25.87 -5.73
N ALA A 414 -9.52 -25.95 -4.62
CA ALA A 414 -8.58 -24.92 -4.22
C ALA A 414 -7.54 -24.66 -5.31
N PHE A 415 -7.04 -25.70 -5.97
CA PHE A 415 -6.12 -25.57 -7.09
C PHE A 415 -6.75 -24.85 -8.27
N MET A 416 -7.98 -25.21 -8.65
CA MET A 416 -8.70 -24.56 -9.75
C MET A 416 -8.97 -23.07 -9.46
N GLU A 417 -9.42 -22.75 -8.25
CA GLU A 417 -9.60 -21.33 -7.84
C GLU A 417 -8.27 -20.55 -7.92
N SER A 418 -7.14 -21.16 -7.54
CA SER A 418 -5.84 -20.53 -7.62
C SER A 418 -5.41 -20.14 -9.04
N MET A 419 -5.99 -20.72 -10.07
CA MET A 419 -5.70 -20.35 -11.46
C MET A 419 -6.15 -18.94 -11.81
N GLN A 420 -7.10 -18.37 -11.06
CA GLN A 420 -7.61 -17.01 -11.24
C GLN A 420 -6.70 -15.93 -10.64
N MET A 421 -5.62 -16.32 -9.95
CA MET A 421 -4.69 -15.37 -9.33
C MET A 421 -3.83 -14.69 -10.39
N GLU A 422 -3.72 -13.37 -10.28
CA GLU A 422 -2.90 -12.55 -11.20
C GLU A 422 -1.40 -12.55 -10.86
N GLN A 423 -1.05 -12.69 -9.57
CA GLN A 423 0.34 -12.66 -9.11
C GLN A 423 1.00 -14.03 -9.29
N GLU A 424 1.75 -14.22 -10.36
CA GLU A 424 2.32 -15.51 -10.76
C GLU A 424 3.18 -16.19 -9.68
N MET A 425 4.00 -15.42 -8.94
CA MET A 425 4.84 -15.98 -7.87
C MET A 425 3.99 -16.53 -6.72
N THR A 426 3.01 -15.76 -6.25
CA THR A 426 2.07 -16.16 -5.18
C THR A 426 1.23 -17.36 -5.61
N LYS A 427 0.73 -17.34 -6.85
CA LYS A 427 0.00 -18.44 -7.49
C LYS A 427 0.82 -19.72 -7.50
N ALA A 428 2.07 -19.65 -7.98
CA ALA A 428 2.97 -20.80 -8.04
C ALA A 428 3.24 -21.40 -6.65
N MET A 429 3.46 -20.57 -5.62
CA MET A 429 3.66 -21.01 -4.24
C MET A 429 2.43 -21.73 -3.67
N ILE A 430 1.23 -21.17 -3.90
CA ILE A 430 -0.04 -21.76 -3.45
C ILE A 430 -0.29 -23.09 -4.15
N GLN A 431 -0.15 -23.12 -5.46
CA GLN A 431 -0.32 -24.35 -6.26
C GLN A 431 0.68 -25.44 -5.85
N MET A 432 1.92 -25.08 -5.57
CA MET A 432 2.92 -26.03 -5.06
C MET A 432 2.49 -26.64 -3.71
N ARG A 433 2.00 -25.80 -2.77
CA ARG A 433 1.50 -26.27 -1.47
C ARG A 433 0.29 -27.21 -1.62
N ILE A 434 -0.64 -26.89 -2.51
CA ILE A 434 -1.82 -27.74 -2.76
C ILE A 434 -1.41 -29.07 -3.41
N LYS A 435 -0.48 -29.06 -4.36
CA LYS A 435 0.06 -30.28 -4.99
C LYS A 435 0.73 -31.18 -3.97
N GLN A 436 1.50 -30.62 -3.01
CA GLN A 436 2.08 -31.40 -1.90
C GLN A 436 1.01 -32.07 -1.03
N LYS A 437 -0.10 -31.36 -0.74
CA LYS A 437 -1.24 -31.95 0.01
C LYS A 437 -1.92 -33.08 -0.77
N LEU A 438 -2.11 -32.93 -2.07
CA LEU A 438 -2.65 -33.98 -2.95
C LEU A 438 -1.73 -35.21 -2.99
N ALA A 439 -0.44 -35.00 -3.21
CA ALA A 439 0.55 -36.09 -3.22
C ALA A 439 0.61 -36.84 -1.87
N ALA A 440 0.54 -36.09 -0.75
CA ALA A 440 0.50 -36.70 0.58
C ALA A 440 -0.80 -37.48 0.84
N LEU A 441 -1.91 -37.13 0.17
CA LEU A 441 -3.17 -37.87 0.27
C LEU A 441 -3.12 -39.17 -0.55
N ASP A 442 -2.52 -39.14 -1.74
CA ASP A 442 -2.38 -40.33 -2.60
C ASP A 442 -1.45 -41.43 -2.00
N LEU A 443 -0.63 -41.06 -1.01
CA LEU A 443 0.21 -42.01 -0.26
C LEU A 443 -0.54 -42.75 0.88
N ILE A 444 -1.75 -42.31 1.22
CA ILE A 444 -2.58 -42.93 2.24
C ILE A 444 -3.36 -44.06 1.54
N LYS A 445 -2.93 -45.30 1.79
CA LYS A 445 -3.56 -46.51 1.27
C LYS A 445 -4.68 -47.01 2.18
#